data_0d86fea9bfcfdf68c3cc4e75414f1795
#
_entry.id   0d86fea9bfcfdf68c3cc4e75414f1795
#
_cell.length_a   1.000
_cell.length_b   1.000
_cell.length_c   1.000
_cell.angle_alpha   90.00
_cell.angle_beta   90.00
_cell.angle_gamma   90.00
#
_symmetry.space_group_name_H-M   'P 1'
#
loop_
_entity.id
_entity.type
_entity.pdbx_description
1 polymer ?
#
loop_
_entity_poly.entity_id
_entity_poly.type
_entity_poly.pdbx_seq_one_letter_code
_entity_poly.pdbx_strand_id
1 'polypeptide(L)'
;MMSSEIATYLTGRYVSFRIYTLSFQEYLEFKKQYTQVKDIHAELADYIRLGGFPATHLREYSQDEVYTIVRDIYNSTIFSDIVKRNQIRKIDQLERVVRYTFANVGNSFSAKSISNYLKSVNHAIDNETVYSYLEKLEKAYLLHRCSRYDLRGKEILKTQEKFYLADTALRYSVLGYTPDSVASSLENVVYLELCRRGYTVTIGKTPDGEVNFVAQKQNDRLYVQVTQEIKSEKTEKREYKRLLEIRDNYPKYVLRTDEFAGGNYQGIKSMHIADFLLSTEY
;
A
#
# COMPACT_ATOMS: atom_id res chain seq x y z
N MET A 1 -11.73 16.45 -4.99
CA MET A 1 -10.57 16.55 -4.05
C MET A 1 -10.22 18.01 -3.84
N MET A 2 -9.98 18.43 -2.59
CA MET A 2 -9.49 19.80 -2.34
C MET A 2 -8.07 19.95 -2.90
N SER A 3 -7.87 20.93 -3.77
CA SER A 3 -6.56 21.20 -4.31
C SER A 3 -5.66 21.83 -3.24
N SER A 4 -4.34 21.60 -3.38
CA SER A 4 -3.33 22.32 -2.58
C SER A 4 -3.48 23.85 -2.66
N GLU A 5 -4.07 24.37 -3.74
CA GLU A 5 -4.37 25.78 -3.93
C GLU A 5 -5.45 26.29 -2.95
N ILE A 6 -6.57 25.55 -2.80
CA ILE A 6 -7.61 25.90 -1.81
C ILE A 6 -7.03 25.82 -0.39
N ALA A 7 -6.19 24.82 -0.12
CA ALA A 7 -5.50 24.70 1.15
C ALA A 7 -4.62 25.91 1.46
N THR A 8 -3.93 26.47 0.45
CA THR A 8 -3.09 27.66 0.60
C THR A 8 -3.91 28.92 0.97
N TYR A 9 -5.08 29.12 0.35
CA TYR A 9 -5.98 30.23 0.67
C TYR A 9 -6.65 30.12 2.04
N LEU A 10 -6.78 28.91 2.59
CA LEU A 10 -7.44 28.63 3.86
C LEU A 10 -6.46 28.36 5.01
N THR A 11 -5.18 28.69 4.86
CA THR A 11 -4.11 28.39 5.84
C THR A 11 -4.54 28.80 7.25
N GLY A 12 -4.48 27.87 8.19
CA GLY A 12 -4.86 28.07 9.59
C GLY A 12 -6.36 28.12 9.89
N ARG A 13 -7.23 27.89 8.90
CA ARG A 13 -8.70 27.99 9.04
C ARG A 13 -9.45 26.71 8.69
N TYR A 14 -8.76 25.57 8.55
CA TYR A 14 -9.37 24.30 8.22
C TYR A 14 -8.69 23.15 8.95
N VAL A 15 -9.44 22.07 9.12
CA VAL A 15 -8.93 20.77 9.56
C VAL A 15 -9.04 19.80 8.40
N SER A 16 -7.95 19.12 8.08
CA SER A 16 -7.90 18.12 7.00
C SER A 16 -8.18 16.74 7.54
N PHE A 17 -9.13 16.05 6.93
CA PHE A 17 -9.38 14.63 7.16
C PHE A 17 -8.99 13.86 5.90
N ARG A 18 -8.10 12.88 6.05
CA ARG A 18 -7.77 11.96 4.97
C ARG A 18 -8.79 10.83 4.95
N ILE A 19 -9.52 10.70 3.84
CA ILE A 19 -10.48 9.62 3.60
C ILE A 19 -9.80 8.59 2.72
N TYR A 20 -9.79 7.33 3.18
CA TYR A 20 -9.30 6.18 2.44
C TYR A 20 -10.45 5.48 1.74
N THR A 21 -10.16 4.55 0.81
CA THR A 21 -11.14 3.57 0.34
C THR A 21 -11.60 2.68 1.49
N LEU A 22 -12.65 1.87 1.33
CA LEU A 22 -13.16 1.03 2.41
C LEU A 22 -12.04 0.20 3.04
N SER A 23 -12.02 0.13 4.38
CA SER A 23 -11.25 -0.87 5.11
C SER A 23 -11.79 -2.26 4.85
N PHE A 24 -11.04 -3.31 5.24
CA PHE A 24 -11.55 -4.67 5.14
C PHE A 24 -12.83 -4.87 5.97
N GLN A 25 -12.92 -4.25 7.14
CA GLN A 25 -14.13 -4.27 7.96
C GLN A 25 -15.31 -3.61 7.23
N GLU A 26 -15.14 -2.40 6.71
CA GLU A 26 -16.18 -1.68 5.97
C GLU A 26 -16.58 -2.42 4.69
N TYR A 27 -15.62 -3.03 3.97
CA TYR A 27 -15.91 -3.90 2.83
C TYR A 27 -16.84 -5.06 3.22
N LEU A 28 -16.58 -5.75 4.32
CA LEU A 28 -17.43 -6.82 4.82
C LEU A 28 -18.85 -6.31 5.18
N GLU A 29 -18.95 -5.11 5.76
CA GLU A 29 -20.24 -4.49 6.09
C GLU A 29 -21.05 -4.15 4.83
N PHE A 30 -20.39 -3.62 3.79
CA PHE A 30 -21.02 -3.38 2.48
C PHE A 30 -21.46 -4.70 1.84
N LYS A 31 -20.60 -5.72 1.81
CA LYS A 31 -20.89 -7.03 1.22
C LYS A 31 -22.08 -7.72 1.87
N LYS A 32 -22.24 -7.60 3.20
CA LYS A 32 -23.39 -8.14 3.94
C LYS A 32 -24.75 -7.60 3.50
N GLN A 33 -24.80 -6.45 2.80
CA GLN A 33 -26.07 -5.87 2.33
C GLN A 33 -26.67 -6.67 1.17
N TYR A 34 -25.87 -7.45 0.42
CA TYR A 34 -26.33 -8.16 -0.76
C TYR A 34 -25.92 -9.64 -0.83
N THR A 35 -25.04 -10.11 0.07
CA THR A 35 -24.63 -11.52 0.13
C THR A 35 -24.23 -11.93 1.54
N GLN A 36 -24.21 -13.24 1.79
CA GLN A 36 -23.79 -13.79 3.08
C GLN A 36 -22.28 -13.99 3.12
N VAL A 37 -21.60 -13.32 4.04
CA VAL A 37 -20.18 -13.55 4.36
C VAL A 37 -20.07 -14.80 5.21
N LYS A 38 -19.41 -15.85 4.68
CA LYS A 38 -19.25 -17.14 5.36
C LYS A 38 -17.84 -17.38 5.89
N ASP A 39 -16.84 -16.93 5.18
CA ASP A 39 -15.43 -17.15 5.52
C ASP A 39 -14.65 -15.84 5.35
N ILE A 40 -14.23 -15.28 6.48
CA ILE A 40 -13.48 -14.00 6.53
C ILE A 40 -12.11 -14.13 5.87
N HIS A 41 -11.45 -15.29 5.98
CA HIS A 41 -10.13 -15.49 5.36
C HIS A 41 -10.24 -15.57 3.84
N ALA A 42 -11.28 -16.24 3.32
CA ALA A 42 -11.56 -16.26 1.89
C ALA A 42 -11.93 -14.86 1.36
N GLU A 43 -12.70 -14.08 2.14
CA GLU A 43 -13.07 -12.70 1.79
C GLU A 43 -11.88 -11.76 1.66
N LEU A 44 -10.79 -12.01 2.38
CA LEU A 44 -9.56 -11.24 2.22
C LEU A 44 -9.00 -11.35 0.79
N ALA A 45 -9.08 -12.53 0.18
CA ALA A 45 -8.61 -12.73 -1.20
C ALA A 45 -9.45 -11.91 -2.20
N ASP A 46 -10.76 -11.84 -2.00
CA ASP A 46 -11.64 -11.01 -2.81
C ASP A 46 -11.36 -9.52 -2.58
N TYR A 47 -11.22 -9.09 -1.33
CA TYR A 47 -10.90 -7.69 -1.01
C TYR A 47 -9.58 -7.24 -1.64
N ILE A 48 -8.55 -8.09 -1.65
CA ILE A 48 -7.27 -7.79 -2.31
C ILE A 48 -7.46 -7.58 -3.81
N ARG A 49 -8.33 -8.38 -4.46
CA ARG A 49 -8.58 -8.32 -5.91
C ARG A 49 -9.48 -7.16 -6.30
N LEU A 50 -10.58 -6.98 -5.56
CA LEU A 50 -11.64 -6.04 -5.90
C LEU A 50 -11.41 -4.66 -5.28
N GLY A 51 -10.52 -4.56 -4.28
CA GLY A 51 -10.22 -3.32 -3.56
C GLY A 51 -11.34 -2.84 -2.66
N GLY A 52 -11.27 -1.59 -2.25
CA GLY A 52 -12.22 -0.95 -1.35
C GLY A 52 -12.88 0.32 -1.91
N PHE A 53 -12.92 0.54 -3.22
CA PHE A 53 -13.67 1.67 -3.77
C PHE A 53 -15.17 1.50 -3.48
N PRO A 54 -15.84 2.44 -2.75
CA PRO A 54 -17.25 2.25 -2.36
C PRO A 54 -18.17 2.00 -3.56
N ALA A 55 -17.90 2.62 -4.71
CA ALA A 55 -18.70 2.47 -5.93
C ALA A 55 -18.76 1.03 -6.47
N THR A 56 -17.78 0.20 -6.13
CA THR A 56 -17.69 -1.20 -6.57
C THR A 56 -18.34 -2.18 -5.58
N HIS A 57 -18.93 -1.68 -4.48
CA HIS A 57 -19.53 -2.50 -3.42
C HIS A 57 -20.97 -2.11 -3.08
N LEU A 58 -21.65 -1.37 -3.97
CA LEU A 58 -23.06 -0.97 -3.77
C LEU A 58 -24.05 -2.12 -4.04
N ARG A 59 -23.62 -3.10 -4.80
CA ARG A 59 -24.34 -4.35 -5.12
C ARG A 59 -23.31 -5.43 -5.47
N GLU A 60 -23.75 -6.63 -5.76
CA GLU A 60 -22.90 -7.65 -6.35
C GLU A 60 -22.53 -7.25 -7.79
N TYR A 61 -21.23 -7.15 -8.04
CA TYR A 61 -20.63 -6.89 -9.36
C TYR A 61 -19.74 -8.07 -9.73
N SER A 62 -19.67 -8.40 -11.00
CA SER A 62 -18.62 -9.27 -11.53
C SER A 62 -17.25 -8.58 -11.44
N GLN A 63 -16.18 -9.37 -11.43
CA GLN A 63 -14.82 -8.83 -11.41
C GLN A 63 -14.56 -7.88 -12.58
N ASP A 64 -15.07 -8.16 -13.77
CA ASP A 64 -14.90 -7.32 -14.95
C ASP A 64 -15.63 -5.97 -14.83
N GLU A 65 -16.84 -5.96 -14.25
CA GLU A 65 -17.55 -4.72 -13.92
C GLU A 65 -16.76 -3.88 -12.93
N VAL A 66 -16.25 -4.49 -11.84
CA VAL A 66 -15.39 -3.81 -10.85
C VAL A 66 -14.19 -3.18 -11.52
N TYR A 67 -13.44 -3.94 -12.32
CA TYR A 67 -12.24 -3.41 -13.00
C TYR A 67 -12.57 -2.33 -14.03
N THR A 68 -13.75 -2.37 -14.65
CA THR A 68 -14.23 -1.31 -15.55
C THR A 68 -14.48 -0.02 -14.76
N ILE A 69 -15.22 -0.10 -13.65
CA ILE A 69 -15.50 1.05 -12.78
C ILE A 69 -14.18 1.65 -12.23
N VAL A 70 -13.27 0.81 -11.73
CA VAL A 70 -12.00 1.27 -11.19
C VAL A 70 -11.12 1.91 -12.27
N ARG A 71 -11.14 1.36 -13.49
CA ARG A 71 -10.42 1.94 -14.64
C ARG A 71 -10.97 3.31 -15.02
N ASP A 72 -12.27 3.50 -14.95
CA ASP A 72 -12.90 4.80 -15.21
C ASP A 72 -12.53 5.83 -14.13
N ILE A 73 -12.51 5.42 -12.85
CA ILE A 73 -12.02 6.25 -11.75
C ILE A 73 -10.56 6.64 -11.98
N TYR A 74 -9.70 5.67 -12.32
CA TYR A 74 -8.30 5.89 -12.64
C TYR A 74 -8.13 6.86 -13.80
N ASN A 75 -8.79 6.62 -14.93
CA ASN A 75 -8.70 7.47 -16.12
C ASN A 75 -9.19 8.90 -15.84
N SER A 76 -10.28 9.05 -15.10
CA SER A 76 -10.80 10.36 -14.70
C SER A 76 -9.79 11.10 -13.81
N THR A 77 -9.19 10.41 -12.83
CA THR A 77 -8.19 11.01 -11.95
C THR A 77 -6.92 11.39 -12.70
N ILE A 78 -6.39 10.50 -13.55
CA ILE A 78 -5.20 10.80 -14.38
C ILE A 78 -5.47 11.98 -15.29
N PHE A 79 -6.59 11.99 -16.00
CA PHE A 79 -6.87 13.04 -16.98
C PHE A 79 -7.21 14.38 -16.31
N SER A 80 -8.13 14.40 -15.36
CA SER A 80 -8.64 15.64 -14.76
C SER A 80 -7.69 16.22 -13.70
N ASP A 81 -7.23 15.38 -12.77
CA ASP A 81 -6.46 15.86 -11.61
C ASP A 81 -4.95 15.95 -11.89
N ILE A 82 -4.45 15.19 -12.85
CA ILE A 82 -3.01 15.17 -13.15
C ILE A 82 -2.72 15.86 -14.46
N VAL A 83 -3.22 15.35 -15.59
CA VAL A 83 -2.87 15.84 -16.93
C VAL A 83 -3.37 17.27 -17.13
N LYS A 84 -4.67 17.50 -16.98
CA LYS A 84 -5.31 18.80 -17.24
C LYS A 84 -4.81 19.86 -16.27
N ARG A 85 -4.80 19.56 -14.97
CA ARG A 85 -4.37 20.53 -13.93
C ARG A 85 -2.91 20.92 -14.06
N ASN A 86 -2.02 19.98 -14.39
CA ASN A 86 -0.59 20.25 -14.49
C ASN A 86 -0.11 20.48 -15.93
N GLN A 87 -1.02 20.59 -16.89
CA GLN A 87 -0.74 20.83 -18.31
C GLN A 87 0.31 19.85 -18.88
N ILE A 88 0.21 18.57 -18.51
CA ILE A 88 1.14 17.54 -18.95
C ILE A 88 0.93 17.27 -20.44
N ARG A 89 1.97 17.49 -21.24
CA ARG A 89 1.94 17.27 -22.70
C ARG A 89 2.32 15.85 -23.11
N LYS A 90 3.19 15.19 -22.34
CA LYS A 90 3.72 13.85 -22.64
C LYS A 90 2.98 12.79 -21.82
N ILE A 91 1.73 12.53 -22.19
CA ILE A 91 0.83 11.60 -21.48
C ILE A 91 1.38 10.17 -21.51
N ASP A 92 1.95 9.75 -22.64
CA ASP A 92 2.58 8.45 -22.81
C ASP A 92 3.73 8.20 -21.81
N GLN A 93 4.51 9.23 -21.51
CA GLN A 93 5.57 9.12 -20.52
C GLN A 93 4.99 8.98 -19.10
N LEU A 94 3.94 9.74 -18.77
CA LEU A 94 3.23 9.59 -17.49
C LEU A 94 2.69 8.16 -17.34
N GLU A 95 2.01 7.63 -18.36
CA GLU A 95 1.45 6.27 -18.32
C GLU A 95 2.52 5.20 -18.10
N ARG A 96 3.70 5.34 -18.71
CA ARG A 96 4.83 4.42 -18.51
C ARG A 96 5.33 4.46 -17.06
N VAL A 97 5.45 5.65 -16.48
CA VAL A 97 5.84 5.81 -15.08
C VAL A 97 4.78 5.20 -14.15
N VAL A 98 3.48 5.42 -14.43
CA VAL A 98 2.38 4.81 -13.67
C VAL A 98 2.46 3.29 -13.74
N ARG A 99 2.56 2.70 -14.93
CA ARG A 99 2.64 1.24 -15.11
C ARG A 99 3.83 0.63 -14.37
N TYR A 100 5.00 1.26 -14.48
CA TYR A 100 6.18 0.82 -13.74
C TYR A 100 5.93 0.86 -12.22
N THR A 101 5.41 1.96 -11.72
CA THR A 101 5.15 2.15 -10.29
C THR A 101 4.13 1.14 -9.76
N PHE A 102 3.03 0.93 -10.49
CA PHE A 102 1.99 -0.04 -10.12
C PHE A 102 2.51 -1.49 -10.15
N ALA A 103 3.37 -1.82 -11.10
CA ALA A 103 4.01 -3.14 -11.17
C ALA A 103 4.97 -3.39 -9.99
N ASN A 104 5.60 -2.32 -9.46
CA ASN A 104 6.62 -2.40 -8.41
C ASN A 104 6.13 -1.94 -7.03
N VAL A 105 4.83 -1.92 -6.79
CA VAL A 105 4.26 -1.64 -5.45
C VAL A 105 4.87 -2.57 -4.41
N GLY A 106 5.22 -2.01 -3.24
CA GLY A 106 5.89 -2.77 -2.17
C GLY A 106 7.38 -3.03 -2.39
N ASN A 107 7.92 -2.79 -3.59
CA ASN A 107 9.36 -2.87 -3.84
C ASN A 107 10.03 -1.50 -3.65
N SER A 108 11.27 -1.52 -3.19
CA SER A 108 12.09 -0.31 -3.11
C SER A 108 12.58 0.12 -4.49
N PHE A 109 12.28 1.33 -4.90
CA PHE A 109 12.82 1.92 -6.13
C PHE A 109 13.03 3.43 -5.99
N SER A 110 13.68 4.02 -6.99
CA SER A 110 13.92 5.45 -7.09
C SER A 110 13.53 5.96 -8.48
N ALA A 111 13.37 7.28 -8.64
CA ALA A 111 13.17 7.87 -9.96
C ALA A 111 14.29 7.49 -10.93
N LYS A 112 15.53 7.37 -10.44
CA LYS A 112 16.67 6.90 -11.23
C LYS A 112 16.48 5.45 -11.71
N SER A 113 15.93 4.57 -10.88
CA SER A 113 15.62 3.18 -11.27
C SER A 113 14.61 3.14 -12.41
N ILE A 114 13.53 3.95 -12.30
CA ILE A 114 12.50 4.07 -13.33
C ILE A 114 13.11 4.62 -14.63
N SER A 115 13.87 5.71 -14.56
CA SER A 115 14.50 6.34 -15.71
C SER A 115 15.44 5.37 -16.42
N ASN A 116 16.29 4.63 -15.67
CA ASN A 116 17.18 3.62 -16.23
C ASN A 116 16.42 2.48 -16.92
N TYR A 117 15.36 1.97 -16.29
CA TYR A 117 14.51 0.95 -16.89
C TYR A 117 13.87 1.46 -18.20
N LEU A 118 13.26 2.64 -18.18
CA LEU A 118 12.62 3.20 -19.37
C LEU A 118 13.61 3.48 -20.49
N LYS A 119 14.83 3.90 -20.15
CA LYS A 119 15.92 4.04 -21.12
C LYS A 119 16.31 2.69 -21.74
N SER A 120 16.36 1.62 -20.96
CA SER A 120 16.72 0.28 -21.47
C SER A 120 15.70 -0.28 -22.47
N VAL A 121 14.45 0.19 -22.41
CA VAL A 121 13.37 -0.17 -23.36
C VAL A 121 13.11 0.92 -24.42
N ASN A 122 14.08 1.78 -24.70
CA ASN A 122 14.03 2.86 -25.68
C ASN A 122 12.97 3.95 -25.42
N HIS A 123 12.62 4.18 -24.18
CA HIS A 123 11.67 5.21 -23.74
C HIS A 123 12.29 6.13 -22.69
N ALA A 124 13.41 6.77 -23.03
CA ALA A 124 14.16 7.61 -22.09
C ALA A 124 13.29 8.76 -21.52
N ILE A 125 13.27 8.84 -20.20
CA ILE A 125 12.67 9.95 -19.43
C ILE A 125 13.73 10.37 -18.40
N ASP A 126 13.92 11.67 -18.21
CA ASP A 126 14.86 12.18 -17.21
C ASP A 126 14.32 11.97 -15.78
N ASN A 127 15.25 11.96 -14.81
CA ASN A 127 14.93 11.69 -13.41
C ASN A 127 13.99 12.75 -12.81
N GLU A 128 14.13 14.02 -13.19
CA GLU A 128 13.31 15.11 -12.64
C GLU A 128 11.86 14.99 -13.10
N THR A 129 11.65 14.63 -14.37
CA THR A 129 10.32 14.35 -14.91
C THR A 129 9.67 13.16 -14.19
N VAL A 130 10.43 12.09 -13.92
CA VAL A 130 9.91 10.93 -13.16
C VAL A 130 9.53 11.36 -11.74
N TYR A 131 10.39 12.11 -11.03
CA TYR A 131 10.05 12.64 -9.70
C TYR A 131 8.80 13.49 -9.72
N SER A 132 8.69 14.39 -10.69
CA SER A 132 7.52 15.25 -10.88
C SER A 132 6.22 14.43 -11.09
N TYR A 133 6.28 13.35 -11.85
CA TYR A 133 5.13 12.47 -12.06
C TYR A 133 4.74 11.71 -10.79
N LEU A 134 5.71 11.15 -10.07
CA LEU A 134 5.45 10.49 -8.79
C LEU A 134 4.79 11.45 -7.78
N GLU A 135 5.31 12.67 -7.65
CA GLU A 135 4.72 13.69 -6.78
C GLU A 135 3.27 14.05 -7.15
N LYS A 136 2.97 14.13 -8.45
CA LYS A 136 1.61 14.39 -8.92
C LYS A 136 0.65 13.23 -8.64
N LEU A 137 1.14 11.99 -8.76
CA LEU A 137 0.37 10.79 -8.39
C LEU A 137 0.07 10.75 -6.87
N GLU A 138 1.02 11.17 -6.03
CA GLU A 138 0.81 11.31 -4.59
C GLU A 138 -0.22 12.41 -4.27
N LYS A 139 -0.09 13.59 -4.90
CA LYS A 139 -1.05 14.71 -4.73
C LYS A 139 -2.46 14.38 -5.23
N ALA A 140 -2.58 13.47 -6.19
CA ALA A 140 -3.86 12.94 -6.66
C ALA A 140 -4.39 11.78 -5.81
N TYR A 141 -3.70 11.43 -4.74
CA TYR A 141 -4.02 10.31 -3.84
C TYR A 141 -4.10 8.94 -4.53
N LEU A 142 -3.40 8.74 -5.64
CA LEU A 142 -3.24 7.43 -6.28
C LEU A 142 -2.11 6.62 -5.64
N LEU A 143 -1.09 7.32 -5.11
CA LEU A 143 0.07 6.72 -4.46
C LEU A 143 0.26 7.25 -3.04
N HIS A 144 0.83 6.42 -2.21
CA HIS A 144 1.36 6.75 -0.89
C HIS A 144 2.85 6.42 -0.86
N ARG A 145 3.66 7.41 -0.55
CA ARG A 145 5.09 7.24 -0.34
C ARG A 145 5.35 6.72 1.07
N CYS A 146 6.11 5.65 1.20
CA CYS A 146 6.56 5.10 2.46
C CYS A 146 8.08 5.22 2.55
N SER A 147 8.54 6.13 3.42
CA SER A 147 9.96 6.38 3.62
C SER A 147 10.61 5.26 4.41
N ARG A 148 11.94 5.14 4.28
CA ARG A 148 12.72 4.18 5.10
C ARG A 148 13.18 4.85 6.39
N TYR A 149 13.16 4.07 7.45
CA TYR A 149 13.65 4.46 8.77
C TYR A 149 14.79 3.52 9.19
N ASP A 150 15.96 4.08 9.45
CA ASP A 150 17.08 3.32 9.98
C ASP A 150 16.85 3.04 11.47
N LEU A 151 16.57 1.78 11.80
CA LEU A 151 16.29 1.36 13.17
C LEU A 151 17.51 1.50 14.09
N ARG A 152 18.74 1.49 13.55
CA ARG A 152 19.97 1.65 14.29
C ARG A 152 20.36 3.12 14.45
N GLY A 153 20.36 3.87 13.36
CA GLY A 153 20.66 5.31 13.34
C GLY A 153 19.52 6.18 13.84
N LYS A 154 18.30 5.64 13.91
CA LYS A 154 17.07 6.34 14.33
C LYS A 154 16.78 7.58 13.45
N GLU A 155 17.00 7.46 12.16
CA GLU A 155 16.79 8.54 11.18
C GLU A 155 16.02 8.10 9.94
N ILE A 156 15.32 9.04 9.31
CA ILE A 156 14.62 8.81 8.05
C ILE A 156 15.63 8.88 6.89
N LEU A 157 15.67 7.82 6.08
CA LEU A 157 16.51 7.75 4.90
C LEU A 157 15.80 8.36 3.69
N LYS A 158 16.54 9.17 2.93
CA LYS A 158 16.02 9.91 1.76
C LYS A 158 16.05 9.12 0.45
N THR A 159 16.38 7.83 0.48
CA THR A 159 16.58 7.02 -0.73
C THR A 159 15.93 5.66 -0.63
N GLN A 160 15.60 5.07 -1.77
CA GLN A 160 14.98 3.73 -1.86
C GLN A 160 13.66 3.63 -1.09
N GLU A 161 12.75 4.54 -1.38
CA GLU A 161 11.41 4.54 -0.82
C GLU A 161 10.57 3.42 -1.45
N LYS A 162 9.54 2.97 -0.74
CA LYS A 162 8.47 2.15 -1.33
C LYS A 162 7.26 3.01 -1.61
N PHE A 163 6.47 2.55 -2.57
CA PHE A 163 5.19 3.17 -2.89
C PHE A 163 4.08 2.15 -2.76
N TYR A 164 2.97 2.57 -2.17
CA TYR A 164 1.75 1.80 -2.04
C TYR A 164 0.61 2.52 -2.76
N LEU A 165 -0.33 1.78 -3.31
CA LEU A 165 -1.51 2.33 -3.99
C LEU A 165 -2.56 2.73 -2.95
N ALA A 166 -3.38 3.72 -3.31
CA ALA A 166 -4.55 4.08 -2.53
C ALA A 166 -5.59 2.95 -2.46
N ASP A 167 -5.53 2.03 -3.45
CA ASP A 167 -6.40 0.87 -3.52
C ASP A 167 -5.76 -0.23 -4.40
N THR A 168 -5.85 -1.48 -3.98
CA THR A 168 -5.26 -2.61 -4.71
C THR A 168 -5.92 -2.88 -6.07
N ALA A 169 -7.23 -2.57 -6.21
CA ALA A 169 -7.94 -2.72 -7.49
C ALA A 169 -7.37 -1.83 -8.60
N LEU A 170 -6.72 -0.71 -8.26
CA LEU A 170 -6.02 0.12 -9.25
C LEU A 170 -4.95 -0.67 -10.00
N ARG A 171 -4.18 -1.50 -9.29
CA ARG A 171 -3.17 -2.35 -9.92
C ARG A 171 -3.80 -3.31 -10.92
N TYR A 172 -4.82 -4.03 -10.46
CA TYR A 172 -5.43 -5.09 -11.25
C TYR A 172 -6.24 -4.57 -12.44
N SER A 173 -6.90 -3.42 -12.28
CA SER A 173 -7.62 -2.77 -13.38
C SER A 173 -6.71 -2.26 -14.50
N VAL A 174 -5.45 -1.86 -14.18
CA VAL A 174 -4.49 -1.28 -15.15
C VAL A 174 -3.54 -2.32 -15.71
N LEU A 175 -3.10 -3.29 -14.91
CA LEU A 175 -2.05 -4.25 -15.27
C LEU A 175 -2.57 -5.67 -15.47
N GLY A 176 -3.77 -5.99 -14.98
CA GLY A 176 -4.28 -7.35 -14.86
C GLY A 176 -3.79 -8.06 -13.60
N TYR A 177 -4.47 -9.15 -13.25
CA TYR A 177 -4.13 -9.98 -12.11
C TYR A 177 -2.98 -10.95 -12.45
N THR A 178 -2.00 -11.05 -11.56
CA THR A 178 -0.96 -12.06 -11.59
C THR A 178 -0.77 -12.66 -10.19
N PRO A 179 -0.58 -13.98 -10.03
CA PRO A 179 -0.36 -14.61 -8.71
C PRO A 179 0.82 -13.99 -7.94
N ASP A 180 1.90 -13.63 -8.64
CA ASP A 180 3.11 -13.03 -8.04
C ASP A 180 2.85 -11.64 -7.43
N SER A 181 1.73 -11.00 -7.78
CA SER A 181 1.36 -9.69 -7.26
C SER A 181 0.68 -9.73 -5.89
N VAL A 182 0.26 -10.90 -5.43
CA VAL A 182 -0.53 -11.05 -4.19
C VAL A 182 0.28 -10.59 -2.97
N ALA A 183 1.54 -11.02 -2.85
CA ALA A 183 2.38 -10.66 -1.71
C ALA A 183 2.51 -9.14 -1.52
N SER A 184 2.76 -8.40 -2.60
CA SER A 184 2.84 -6.93 -2.55
C SER A 184 1.48 -6.25 -2.30
N SER A 185 0.38 -6.87 -2.71
CA SER A 185 -0.97 -6.38 -2.42
C SER A 185 -1.35 -6.62 -0.95
N LEU A 186 -0.88 -7.71 -0.33
CA LEU A 186 -1.00 -7.93 1.11
C LEU A 186 -0.27 -6.85 1.92
N GLU A 187 0.99 -6.53 1.55
CA GLU A 187 1.69 -5.40 2.16
C GLU A 187 0.91 -4.10 1.99
N ASN A 188 0.35 -3.84 0.79
CA ASN A 188 -0.40 -2.62 0.51
C ASN A 188 -1.63 -2.47 1.42
N VAL A 189 -2.40 -3.53 1.61
CA VAL A 189 -3.60 -3.52 2.47
C VAL A 189 -3.21 -3.26 3.93
N VAL A 190 -2.18 -3.92 4.44
CA VAL A 190 -1.68 -3.70 5.80
C VAL A 190 -1.16 -2.28 5.98
N TYR A 191 -0.41 -1.74 4.99
CA TYR A 191 0.04 -0.35 5.01
C TYR A 191 -1.12 0.64 5.14
N LEU A 192 -2.15 0.48 4.29
CA LEU A 192 -3.32 1.37 4.32
C LEU A 192 -4.06 1.29 5.64
N GLU A 193 -4.19 0.09 6.20
CA GLU A 193 -4.86 -0.10 7.50
C GLU A 193 -4.11 0.61 8.63
N LEU A 194 -2.79 0.46 8.70
CA LEU A 194 -1.98 1.17 9.68
C LEU A 194 -2.11 2.69 9.54
N CYS A 195 -2.08 3.21 8.30
CA CYS A 195 -2.30 4.64 8.05
C CYS A 195 -3.71 5.10 8.45
N ARG A 196 -4.75 4.32 8.17
CA ARG A 196 -6.15 4.58 8.54
C ARG A 196 -6.31 4.70 10.04
N ARG A 197 -5.61 3.89 10.81
CA ARG A 197 -5.58 3.94 12.28
C ARG A 197 -4.74 5.08 12.85
N GLY A 198 -4.19 5.93 12.00
CA GLY A 198 -3.47 7.14 12.38
C GLY A 198 -2.00 6.92 12.70
N TYR A 199 -1.43 5.77 12.30
CA TYR A 199 0.01 5.57 12.41
C TYR A 199 0.76 6.29 11.27
N THR A 200 1.92 6.85 11.61
CA THR A 200 2.96 7.18 10.64
C THR A 200 3.74 5.91 10.35
N VAL A 201 3.69 5.46 9.11
CA VAL A 201 4.26 4.18 8.70
C VAL A 201 5.54 4.40 7.89
N THR A 202 6.60 3.69 8.27
CA THR A 202 7.88 3.68 7.56
C THR A 202 8.36 2.25 7.37
N ILE A 203 9.31 2.04 6.47
CA ILE A 203 9.99 0.75 6.29
C ILE A 203 11.18 0.70 7.23
N GLY A 204 11.28 -0.33 8.06
CA GLY A 204 12.37 -0.51 8.99
C GLY A 204 13.60 -1.09 8.32
N LYS A 205 14.71 -0.33 8.26
CA LYS A 205 16.00 -0.86 7.83
C LYS A 205 16.73 -1.47 9.01
N THR A 206 17.14 -2.73 8.89
CA THR A 206 18.05 -3.43 9.81
C THR A 206 19.38 -3.73 9.11
N PRO A 207 20.44 -4.12 9.82
CA PRO A 207 21.70 -4.55 9.20
C PRO A 207 21.52 -5.70 8.20
N ASP A 208 20.62 -6.63 8.50
CA ASP A 208 20.41 -7.87 7.75
C ASP A 208 19.23 -7.80 6.77
N GLY A 209 18.60 -6.61 6.60
CA GLY A 209 17.51 -6.44 5.64
C GLY A 209 16.48 -5.39 6.04
N GLU A 210 15.22 -5.68 5.79
CA GLU A 210 14.11 -4.74 6.05
C GLU A 210 13.00 -5.42 6.84
N VAL A 211 12.40 -4.69 7.76
CA VAL A 211 11.07 -4.97 8.33
C VAL A 211 10.06 -4.20 7.50
N ASN A 212 8.98 -4.85 7.07
CA ASN A 212 8.02 -4.22 6.17
C ASN A 212 7.51 -2.91 6.74
N PHE A 213 7.10 -2.87 8.02
CA PHE A 213 6.58 -1.65 8.62
C PHE A 213 7.07 -1.41 10.04
N VAL A 214 7.42 -0.17 10.28
CA VAL A 214 7.53 0.47 11.58
C VAL A 214 6.41 1.48 11.65
N ALA A 215 5.38 1.21 12.43
CA ALA A 215 4.22 2.07 12.60
C ALA A 215 4.31 2.79 13.92
N GLN A 216 4.24 4.13 13.92
CA GLN A 216 4.38 4.97 15.08
C GLN A 216 3.21 5.94 15.21
N LYS A 217 2.63 6.03 16.42
CA LYS A 217 1.55 6.95 16.73
C LYS A 217 1.77 7.51 18.14
N GLN A 218 2.09 8.80 18.24
CA GLN A 218 2.47 9.42 19.52
C GLN A 218 3.62 8.66 20.19
N ASN A 219 3.39 8.08 21.37
CA ASN A 219 4.36 7.30 22.12
C ASN A 219 4.26 5.79 21.86
N ASP A 220 3.33 5.38 21.03
CA ASP A 220 3.10 3.99 20.66
C ASP A 220 3.83 3.62 19.37
N ARG A 221 4.33 2.40 19.32
CA ARG A 221 5.04 1.85 18.16
C ARG A 221 4.75 0.37 18.03
N LEU A 222 4.65 -0.10 16.80
CA LEU A 222 4.61 -1.53 16.52
C LEU A 222 5.43 -1.85 15.27
N TYR A 223 5.85 -3.09 15.17
CA TYR A 223 6.62 -3.61 14.04
C TYR A 223 5.84 -4.72 13.36
N VAL A 224 5.75 -4.64 12.05
CA VAL A 224 4.97 -5.61 11.27
C VAL A 224 5.81 -6.16 10.14
N GLN A 225 5.86 -7.48 10.07
CA GLN A 225 6.35 -8.23 8.92
C GLN A 225 5.16 -8.89 8.23
N VAL A 226 5.07 -8.76 6.91
CA VAL A 226 3.98 -9.31 6.10
C VAL A 226 4.55 -10.37 5.17
N THR A 227 3.93 -11.54 5.17
CA THR A 227 4.29 -12.64 4.26
C THR A 227 3.03 -13.36 3.80
N GLN A 228 3.04 -13.94 2.60
CA GLN A 228 1.90 -14.71 2.12
C GLN A 228 1.81 -16.04 2.87
N GLU A 229 2.90 -16.80 2.86
CA GLU A 229 2.98 -18.06 3.57
C GLU A 229 4.41 -18.39 3.99
N ILE A 230 4.57 -19.22 5.01
CA ILE A 230 5.86 -19.72 5.49
C ILE A 230 5.96 -21.19 5.14
N LYS A 231 6.58 -21.51 4.00
CA LYS A 231 6.72 -22.90 3.48
C LYS A 231 7.89 -23.67 4.06
N SER A 232 8.82 -23.01 4.72
CA SER A 232 10.03 -23.67 5.21
C SER A 232 10.57 -23.01 6.46
N GLU A 233 11.27 -23.80 7.29
CA GLU A 233 11.98 -23.31 8.47
C GLU A 233 12.99 -22.18 8.14
N LYS A 234 13.61 -22.22 6.95
CA LYS A 234 14.51 -21.17 6.48
C LYS A 234 13.77 -19.85 6.26
N THR A 235 12.58 -19.90 5.67
CA THR A 235 11.72 -18.72 5.49
C THR A 235 11.26 -18.20 6.85
N GLU A 236 10.80 -19.08 7.72
CA GLU A 236 10.38 -18.73 9.08
C GLU A 236 11.50 -18.00 9.83
N LYS A 237 12.68 -18.60 9.93
CA LYS A 237 13.84 -17.97 10.56
C LYS A 237 14.16 -16.59 9.98
N ARG A 238 13.99 -16.39 8.68
CA ARG A 238 14.24 -15.11 8.02
C ARG A 238 13.21 -14.05 8.43
N GLU A 239 11.92 -14.39 8.44
CA GLU A 239 10.85 -13.43 8.75
C GLU A 239 10.88 -13.01 10.23
N TYR A 240 11.15 -13.96 11.15
CA TYR A 240 11.25 -13.64 12.57
C TYR A 240 12.58 -13.01 12.96
N LYS A 241 13.71 -13.40 12.35
CA LYS A 241 15.06 -12.92 12.70
C LYS A 241 15.14 -11.40 12.73
N ARG A 242 14.61 -10.74 11.72
CA ARG A 242 14.67 -9.27 11.60
C ARG A 242 13.93 -8.55 12.74
N LEU A 243 12.81 -9.10 13.17
CA LEU A 243 12.05 -8.57 14.31
C LEU A 243 12.74 -8.87 15.64
N LEU A 244 13.42 -10.02 15.79
CA LEU A 244 14.20 -10.38 16.98
C LEU A 244 15.44 -9.49 17.17
N GLU A 245 15.99 -8.94 16.10
CA GLU A 245 17.12 -7.98 16.16
C GLU A 245 16.73 -6.63 16.78
N ILE A 246 15.44 -6.31 16.80
CA ILE A 246 14.92 -5.06 17.37
C ILE A 246 14.82 -5.23 18.90
N ARG A 247 15.75 -4.59 19.61
CA ARG A 247 15.89 -4.70 21.07
C ARG A 247 15.07 -3.64 21.80
N ASP A 248 13.75 -3.70 21.64
CA ASP A 248 12.80 -2.92 22.43
C ASP A 248 11.57 -3.76 22.76
N ASN A 249 10.69 -3.24 23.63
CA ASN A 249 9.52 -3.93 24.13
C ASN A 249 8.22 -3.61 23.37
N TYR A 250 8.30 -2.90 22.24
CA TYR A 250 7.11 -2.64 21.43
C TYR A 250 6.59 -3.90 20.75
N PRO A 251 5.28 -4.00 20.53
CA PRO A 251 4.67 -5.14 19.86
C PRO A 251 5.29 -5.45 18.50
N LYS A 252 5.47 -6.73 18.23
CA LYS A 252 6.02 -7.24 16.97
C LYS A 252 5.08 -8.29 16.41
N TYR A 253 4.75 -8.16 15.11
CA TYR A 253 3.81 -9.02 14.41
C TYR A 253 4.43 -9.62 13.17
N VAL A 254 4.18 -10.92 12.94
CA VAL A 254 4.32 -11.57 11.65
C VAL A 254 2.91 -11.87 11.15
N LEU A 255 2.51 -11.17 10.10
CA LEU A 255 1.20 -11.31 9.47
C LEU A 255 1.30 -12.22 8.25
N ARG A 256 0.41 -13.22 8.16
CA ARG A 256 0.45 -14.24 7.13
C ARG A 256 -0.98 -14.65 6.68
N THR A 257 -1.10 -15.38 5.59
CA THR A 257 -2.41 -15.81 5.05
C THR A 257 -2.60 -17.32 5.06
N ASP A 258 -1.65 -18.10 5.57
CA ASP A 258 -1.76 -19.54 5.66
C ASP A 258 -2.50 -20.01 6.93
N GLU A 259 -2.92 -21.27 6.95
CA GLU A 259 -3.69 -21.90 8.03
C GLU A 259 -2.93 -21.98 9.37
N PHE A 260 -1.61 -21.84 9.34
CA PHE A 260 -0.76 -21.84 10.54
C PHE A 260 -0.54 -20.46 11.14
N ALA A 261 -1.29 -19.46 10.67
CA ALA A 261 -1.30 -18.13 11.28
C ALA A 261 -1.85 -18.22 12.69
N GLY A 262 -1.03 -17.82 13.66
CA GLY A 262 -1.37 -17.85 15.09
C GLY A 262 -0.16 -18.16 15.97
N GLY A 263 -0.31 -17.89 17.27
CA GLY A 263 0.73 -18.18 18.27
C GLY A 263 1.73 -17.07 18.50
N ASN A 264 2.78 -17.42 19.26
CA ASN A 264 3.84 -16.49 19.68
C ASN A 264 5.20 -17.16 19.53
N TYR A 265 6.12 -16.48 18.87
CA TYR A 265 7.50 -16.94 18.71
C TYR A 265 8.44 -15.93 19.38
N GLN A 266 8.96 -16.27 20.57
CA GLN A 266 9.90 -15.42 21.32
C GLN A 266 9.41 -13.96 21.52
N GLY A 267 8.13 -13.78 21.84
CA GLY A 267 7.51 -12.47 22.03
C GLY A 267 6.95 -11.83 20.75
N ILE A 268 7.16 -12.42 19.59
CA ILE A 268 6.58 -11.98 18.32
C ILE A 268 5.24 -12.71 18.11
N LYS A 269 4.16 -11.95 17.93
CA LYS A 269 2.83 -12.51 17.65
C LYS A 269 2.73 -12.89 16.17
N SER A 270 2.26 -14.10 15.89
CA SER A 270 1.84 -14.50 14.54
C SER A 270 0.33 -14.38 14.43
N MET A 271 -0.17 -13.80 13.33
CA MET A 271 -1.61 -13.57 13.16
C MET A 271 -1.99 -13.65 11.68
N HIS A 272 -3.19 -14.14 11.39
CA HIS A 272 -3.74 -14.05 10.04
C HIS A 272 -4.01 -12.58 9.67
N ILE A 273 -3.73 -12.19 8.42
CA ILE A 273 -3.89 -10.79 7.99
C ILE A 273 -5.33 -10.34 8.17
N ALA A 274 -6.34 -11.16 7.81
CA ALA A 274 -7.74 -10.81 7.98
C ALA A 274 -8.09 -10.48 9.45
N ASP A 275 -7.59 -11.29 10.39
CA ASP A 275 -7.83 -11.07 11.82
C ASP A 275 -7.16 -9.79 12.31
N PHE A 276 -5.93 -9.49 11.83
CA PHE A 276 -5.25 -8.24 12.12
C PHE A 276 -6.03 -7.02 11.61
N LEU A 277 -6.56 -7.08 10.37
CA LEU A 277 -7.34 -5.99 9.79
C LEU A 277 -8.66 -5.73 10.53
N LEU A 278 -9.22 -6.74 11.19
CA LEU A 278 -10.45 -6.65 11.99
C LEU A 278 -10.20 -6.39 13.48
N SER A 279 -8.96 -6.56 13.95
CA SER A 279 -8.61 -6.32 15.36
C SER A 279 -8.77 -4.85 15.72
N THR A 280 -9.29 -4.58 16.90
CA THR A 280 -9.36 -3.23 17.49
C THR A 280 -8.18 -2.93 18.40
N GLU A 281 -7.40 -3.95 18.80
CA GLU A 281 -6.26 -3.85 19.71
C GLU A 281 -5.00 -4.45 19.08
N TYR A 282 -3.86 -3.80 19.28
CA TYR A 282 -2.55 -4.25 18.81
C TYR A 282 -1.56 -4.37 19.97
#